data_4626d5b7e58c9b3862462e8c7b22ffee
#
_entry.id   4626d5b7e58c9b3862462e8c7b22ffee
#
_cell.length_a   1.000
_cell.length_b   1.000
_cell.length_c   1.000
_cell.angle_alpha   90.00
_cell.angle_beta   90.00
_cell.angle_gamma   90.00
#
_symmetry.space_group_name_H-M   'P 1'
#
loop_
_entity.id
_entity.type
_entity.pdbx_description
1 polymer ?
#
loop_
_entity_poly.entity_id
_entity_poly.type
_entity_poly.pdbx_seq_one_letter_code
_entity_poly.pdbx_strand_id
1 'polypeptide(L)'
;MSYNNYNKYNQYKTCCKPIGAQGATGAAGPSGPIGLTGPPGQDGNFGGATFEYLFDISTTATDPTPTYLRLNDVSQNTATEMYIDSLDTSGSSIYVFMQSIDSVSSIVKGYVRVTKKFNTDLFLLFQITDLFDNGGWWTIDITNQAFSSVSPFINGEDILVSFVTSGNKGDTGAQGSIGAQGLQGAQGLQGAQGLQGAQGLQG
;
A
#
# COMPACT_ATOMS: atom_id res chain seq x y z
N MET A 1 -92.09 9.18 -19.97
CA MET A 1 -91.49 8.75 -18.72
C MET A 1 -90.03 8.50 -18.94
N SER A 2 -89.28 9.00 -18.06
CA SER A 2 -87.79 8.79 -17.85
C SER A 2 -86.89 9.78 -18.50
N TYR A 3 -86.82 10.94 -17.96
CA TYR A 3 -85.72 11.89 -18.03
C TYR A 3 -85.08 11.91 -16.61
N ASN A 4 -84.01 11.16 -16.37
CA ASN A 4 -83.21 11.43 -15.14
C ASN A 4 -81.89 10.69 -15.04
N ASN A 5 -81.25 10.37 -16.14
CA ASN A 5 -79.94 9.70 -16.01
C ASN A 5 -78.71 10.49 -16.57
N TYR A 6 -78.93 11.67 -17.10
CA TYR A 6 -77.83 12.48 -17.67
C TYR A 6 -77.10 13.38 -16.67
N ASN A 7 -77.68 13.67 -15.50
CA ASN A 7 -77.08 14.60 -14.53
C ASN A 7 -76.15 13.92 -13.53
N LYS A 8 -76.15 12.60 -13.42
CA LYS A 8 -75.25 11.89 -12.53
C LYS A 8 -73.82 11.74 -13.07
N TYR A 9 -73.64 11.78 -14.38
CA TYR A 9 -72.33 11.60 -15.00
C TYR A 9 -71.48 12.84 -15.00
N ASN A 10 -72.02 14.03 -14.83
CA ASN A 10 -71.26 15.29 -14.82
C ASN A 10 -70.78 15.70 -13.47
N GLN A 11 -71.23 15.09 -12.36
CA GLN A 11 -70.75 15.43 -11.01
C GLN A 11 -69.39 14.79 -10.66
N TYR A 12 -69.00 13.75 -11.40
CA TYR A 12 -67.73 13.06 -11.16
C TYR A 12 -66.53 13.64 -11.93
N LYS A 13 -66.73 14.60 -12.82
CA LYS A 13 -65.67 15.25 -13.58
C LYS A 13 -64.94 16.38 -12.85
N THR A 14 -65.42 16.76 -11.66
CA THR A 14 -64.82 17.92 -10.93
C THR A 14 -63.87 17.53 -9.79
N CYS A 15 -63.66 16.22 -9.56
CA CYS A 15 -62.93 15.79 -8.37
C CYS A 15 -61.45 15.35 -8.56
N CYS A 16 -60.95 15.30 -9.78
CA CYS A 16 -59.57 14.90 -9.97
C CYS A 16 -58.84 15.96 -10.79
N LYS A 17 -58.38 17.02 -10.11
CA LYS A 17 -57.26 17.79 -10.70
C LYS A 17 -56.09 16.85 -10.84
N PRO A 18 -55.53 16.65 -12.04
CA PRO A 18 -54.32 15.89 -12.17
C PRO A 18 -53.23 16.66 -11.39
N ILE A 19 -52.78 16.04 -10.30
CA ILE A 19 -51.58 16.51 -9.60
C ILE A 19 -50.47 16.27 -10.58
N GLY A 20 -49.73 17.31 -10.95
CA GLY A 20 -48.54 17.17 -11.80
C GLY A 20 -47.61 16.12 -11.22
N ALA A 21 -46.99 15.31 -12.09
CA ALA A 21 -46.06 14.29 -11.65
C ALA A 21 -44.93 14.95 -10.83
N GLN A 22 -44.59 14.35 -9.69
CA GLN A 22 -43.46 14.80 -8.90
C GLN A 22 -42.20 14.67 -9.76
N GLY A 23 -41.37 15.69 -9.74
CA GLY A 23 -40.08 15.66 -10.43
C GLY A 23 -39.21 14.51 -9.94
N ALA A 24 -38.41 13.93 -10.83
CA ALA A 24 -37.51 12.85 -10.46
C ALA A 24 -36.47 13.34 -9.42
N THR A 25 -36.11 12.45 -8.52
CA THR A 25 -35.02 12.71 -7.57
C THR A 25 -33.73 12.94 -8.35
N GLY A 26 -32.98 13.97 -8.02
CA GLY A 26 -31.66 14.24 -8.63
C GLY A 26 -30.72 13.05 -8.47
N ALA A 27 -29.84 12.85 -9.43
CA ALA A 27 -28.83 11.81 -9.38
C ALA A 27 -27.90 12.00 -8.15
N ALA A 28 -27.41 10.91 -7.58
CA ALA A 28 -26.39 10.97 -6.54
C ALA A 28 -25.13 11.69 -7.08
N GLY A 29 -24.51 12.52 -6.27
CA GLY A 29 -23.27 13.18 -6.62
C GLY A 29 -22.14 12.16 -6.88
N PRO A 30 -21.11 12.52 -7.63
CA PRO A 30 -19.96 11.66 -7.86
C PRO A 30 -19.25 11.37 -6.53
N SER A 31 -18.62 10.18 -6.45
CA SER A 31 -17.77 9.85 -5.31
C SER A 31 -16.64 10.86 -5.18
N GLY A 32 -16.27 11.23 -3.95
CA GLY A 32 -15.14 12.11 -3.68
C GLY A 32 -13.83 11.53 -4.23
N PRO A 33 -12.82 12.36 -4.45
CA PRO A 33 -11.51 11.89 -4.89
C PRO A 33 -10.90 10.95 -3.85
N ILE A 34 -10.05 10.03 -4.31
CA ILE A 34 -9.25 9.19 -3.42
C ILE A 34 -8.38 10.11 -2.54
N GLY A 35 -8.29 9.81 -1.25
CA GLY A 35 -7.45 10.56 -0.32
C GLY A 35 -5.99 10.58 -0.79
N LEU A 36 -5.26 11.63 -0.44
CA LEU A 36 -3.84 11.73 -0.72
C LEU A 36 -3.09 10.57 -0.04
N THR A 37 -2.02 10.11 -0.68
CA THR A 37 -1.10 9.14 -0.06
C THR A 37 -0.62 9.72 1.28
N GLY A 38 -0.61 8.92 2.34
CA GLY A 38 -0.08 9.30 3.64
C GLY A 38 1.36 9.80 3.54
N PRO A 39 1.83 10.59 4.50
CA PRO A 39 3.22 11.03 4.56
C PRO A 39 4.15 9.80 4.54
N PRO A 40 5.38 9.94 4.03
CA PRO A 40 6.39 8.89 4.18
C PRO A 40 6.47 8.43 5.64
N GLY A 41 6.69 7.13 5.87
CA GLY A 41 6.96 6.60 7.21
C GLY A 41 8.11 7.37 7.85
N GLN A 42 8.13 7.44 9.18
CA GLN A 42 9.25 8.06 9.90
C GLN A 42 10.55 7.36 9.50
N ASP A 43 11.58 8.14 9.24
CA ASP A 43 12.93 7.63 9.05
C ASP A 43 13.28 6.70 10.22
N GLY A 44 13.81 5.51 9.91
CA GLY A 44 14.19 4.54 10.92
C GLY A 44 15.17 5.18 11.93
N ASN A 45 14.73 5.38 13.15
CA ASN A 45 15.46 6.08 14.19
C ASN A 45 16.43 5.16 14.94
N PHE A 46 16.90 4.08 14.29
CA PHE A 46 17.85 3.15 14.86
C PHE A 46 19.24 3.36 14.23
N GLY A 47 20.20 3.79 15.03
CA GLY A 47 21.61 3.67 14.68
C GLY A 47 21.89 2.21 14.34
N GLY A 48 22.53 1.95 13.18
CA GLY A 48 22.75 0.62 12.66
C GLY A 48 23.43 -0.32 13.67
N ALA A 49 23.11 -1.60 13.62
CA ALA A 49 23.81 -2.64 14.37
C ALA A 49 24.97 -3.19 13.54
N THR A 50 26.08 -3.47 14.19
CA THR A 50 27.27 -4.06 13.56
C THR A 50 27.63 -5.34 14.27
N PHE A 51 27.87 -6.39 13.47
CA PHE A 51 28.23 -7.72 13.93
C PHE A 51 29.53 -8.18 13.28
N GLU A 52 30.27 -9.05 13.95
CA GLU A 52 31.52 -9.59 13.43
C GLU A 52 31.31 -10.99 12.86
N TYR A 53 31.81 -11.22 11.63
CA TYR A 53 31.70 -12.50 10.93
C TYR A 53 33.02 -12.87 10.27
N LEU A 54 33.13 -14.12 9.87
CA LEU A 54 34.16 -14.59 8.94
C LEU A 54 33.54 -14.69 7.53
N PHE A 55 34.29 -14.27 6.51
CA PHE A 55 33.82 -14.37 5.14
C PHE A 55 34.11 -15.77 4.56
N ASP A 56 33.09 -16.40 3.93
CA ASP A 56 33.22 -17.65 3.21
C ASP A 56 33.04 -17.39 1.70
N ILE A 57 34.02 -17.83 0.89
CA ILE A 57 33.98 -17.67 -0.58
C ILE A 57 33.09 -18.69 -1.29
N SER A 58 32.51 -19.66 -0.59
CA SER A 58 31.51 -20.56 -1.16
C SER A 58 30.28 -19.78 -1.61
N THR A 59 29.70 -20.17 -2.75
CA THR A 59 28.49 -19.53 -3.29
C THR A 59 27.24 -20.39 -3.13
N THR A 60 27.34 -21.49 -2.39
CA THR A 60 26.26 -22.46 -2.22
C THR A 60 25.18 -21.92 -1.30
N ALA A 61 23.90 -22.00 -1.72
CA ALA A 61 22.74 -21.65 -0.92
C ALA A 61 22.46 -22.69 0.19
N THR A 62 23.30 -22.75 1.19
CA THR A 62 23.18 -23.64 2.35
C THR A 62 23.59 -22.88 3.60
N ASP A 63 23.34 -23.46 4.77
CA ASP A 63 23.82 -22.94 6.05
C ASP A 63 25.32 -22.60 5.97
N PRO A 64 25.69 -21.32 6.15
CA PRO A 64 27.11 -20.91 6.12
C PRO A 64 27.75 -21.27 7.43
N THR A 65 27.84 -22.41 7.92
CA THR A 65 28.46 -22.76 9.21
C THR A 65 28.47 -21.63 10.26
N PRO A 66 28.46 -21.92 11.57
CA PRO A 66 28.39 -20.88 12.60
C PRO A 66 29.45 -19.79 12.39
N THR A 67 29.05 -18.54 12.54
CA THR A 67 29.86 -17.32 12.46
C THR A 67 30.32 -16.90 11.07
N TYR A 68 29.83 -17.55 10.00
CA TYR A 68 30.20 -17.21 8.63
C TYR A 68 29.11 -16.45 7.89
N LEU A 69 29.57 -15.61 6.95
CA LEU A 69 28.77 -14.95 5.93
C LEU A 69 29.32 -15.32 4.56
N ARG A 70 28.44 -15.61 3.60
CA ARG A 70 28.81 -15.84 2.19
C ARG A 70 27.86 -15.13 1.23
N LEU A 71 28.25 -15.01 -0.01
CA LEU A 71 27.47 -14.44 -1.11
C LEU A 71 27.22 -15.49 -2.19
N ASN A 72 26.13 -15.34 -2.95
CA ASN A 72 25.77 -16.31 -3.99
C ASN A 72 26.57 -16.17 -5.30
N ASP A 73 27.50 -15.24 -5.40
CA ASP A 73 28.31 -15.02 -6.61
C ASP A 73 29.81 -14.92 -6.27
N VAL A 74 30.65 -15.48 -7.14
CA VAL A 74 32.12 -15.38 -7.06
C VAL A 74 32.56 -13.92 -7.22
N SER A 75 31.88 -13.16 -8.07
CA SER A 75 32.03 -11.71 -8.18
C SER A 75 31.19 -11.06 -7.09
N GLN A 76 31.79 -10.82 -5.93
CA GLN A 76 31.06 -10.44 -4.73
C GLN A 76 30.17 -9.19 -4.91
N ASN A 77 30.56 -8.26 -5.80
CA ASN A 77 29.80 -7.04 -6.09
C ASN A 77 28.53 -7.29 -6.95
N THR A 78 28.41 -8.46 -7.60
CA THR A 78 27.23 -8.84 -8.42
C THR A 78 26.28 -9.77 -7.68
N ALA A 79 26.59 -10.12 -6.43
CA ALA A 79 25.73 -10.97 -5.62
C ALA A 79 24.33 -10.39 -5.46
N THR A 80 23.36 -11.27 -5.54
CA THR A 80 21.92 -10.98 -5.35
C THR A 80 21.35 -11.59 -4.08
N GLU A 81 22.08 -12.50 -3.44
CA GLU A 81 21.74 -13.12 -2.17
C GLU A 81 22.95 -13.17 -1.24
N MET A 82 22.69 -12.97 0.03
CA MET A 82 23.63 -13.11 1.11
C MET A 82 23.14 -14.18 2.09
N TYR A 83 24.01 -15.07 2.49
CA TYR A 83 23.72 -16.11 3.48
C TYR A 83 24.52 -15.80 4.74
N ILE A 84 23.85 -15.68 5.88
CA ILE A 84 24.48 -15.30 7.15
C ILE A 84 23.98 -16.20 8.28
N ASP A 85 24.87 -16.74 9.07
CA ASP A 85 24.53 -17.49 10.27
C ASP A 85 23.90 -16.60 11.33
N SER A 86 23.02 -17.14 12.16
CA SER A 86 22.36 -16.41 13.23
C SER A 86 23.29 -16.07 14.41
N LEU A 87 24.49 -16.64 14.48
CA LEU A 87 25.49 -16.35 15.50
C LEU A 87 26.68 -15.59 14.90
N ASP A 88 27.06 -14.50 15.52
CA ASP A 88 28.28 -13.77 15.18
C ASP A 88 29.54 -14.43 15.79
N THR A 89 30.74 -13.93 15.49
CA THR A 89 31.99 -14.48 16.04
C THR A 89 32.13 -14.38 17.55
N SER A 90 31.33 -13.54 18.21
CA SER A 90 31.25 -13.44 19.67
C SER A 90 30.29 -14.47 20.30
N GLY A 91 29.55 -15.22 19.46
CA GLY A 91 28.49 -16.12 19.90
C GLY A 91 27.17 -15.41 20.21
N SER A 92 27.04 -14.13 19.86
CA SER A 92 25.80 -13.37 20.02
C SER A 92 24.83 -13.68 18.89
N SER A 93 23.54 -13.89 19.25
CA SER A 93 22.51 -14.13 18.24
C SER A 93 22.00 -12.84 17.64
N ILE A 94 21.99 -12.77 16.31
CA ILE A 94 21.41 -11.67 15.54
C ILE A 94 19.93 -11.92 15.19
N TYR A 95 19.34 -13.04 15.60
CA TYR A 95 18.03 -13.53 15.19
C TYR A 95 16.91 -12.49 15.38
N VAL A 96 16.77 -11.95 16.60
CA VAL A 96 15.72 -10.95 16.90
C VAL A 96 15.91 -9.68 16.10
N PHE A 97 17.16 -9.29 15.87
CA PHE A 97 17.48 -8.13 15.05
C PHE A 97 17.08 -8.35 13.58
N MET A 98 17.37 -9.52 13.02
CA MET A 98 16.97 -9.87 11.65
C MET A 98 15.45 -9.91 11.50
N GLN A 99 14.72 -10.44 12.47
CA GLN A 99 13.25 -10.38 12.50
C GLN A 99 12.72 -8.93 12.49
N SER A 100 13.42 -8.00 13.13
CA SER A 100 13.03 -6.59 13.11
C SER A 100 13.18 -5.96 11.73
N ILE A 101 14.22 -6.33 10.97
CA ILE A 101 14.39 -5.91 9.56
C ILE A 101 13.31 -6.56 8.69
N ASP A 102 13.05 -7.85 8.88
CA ASP A 102 12.07 -8.58 8.09
C ASP A 102 10.65 -8.03 8.27
N SER A 103 10.30 -7.55 9.46
CA SER A 103 9.02 -6.92 9.75
C SER A 103 8.77 -5.58 9.04
N VAL A 104 9.79 -4.98 8.42
CA VAL A 104 9.65 -3.72 7.69
C VAL A 104 8.76 -3.90 6.45
N SER A 105 7.72 -3.10 6.33
CA SER A 105 6.72 -3.18 5.25
C SER A 105 7.11 -2.44 3.97
N SER A 106 8.22 -1.70 3.96
CA SER A 106 8.78 -1.05 2.78
C SER A 106 9.39 -2.07 1.81
N ILE A 107 9.38 -1.75 0.49
CA ILE A 107 10.09 -2.54 -0.53
C ILE A 107 11.59 -2.62 -0.23
N VAL A 108 12.15 -1.52 0.29
CA VAL A 108 13.51 -1.48 0.80
C VAL A 108 13.44 -1.67 2.30
N LYS A 109 13.85 -2.83 2.79
CA LYS A 109 13.83 -3.15 4.22
C LYS A 109 15.00 -2.50 4.97
N GLY A 110 16.09 -2.22 4.27
CA GLY A 110 17.28 -1.61 4.85
C GLY A 110 18.49 -1.65 3.93
N TYR A 111 19.65 -1.43 4.54
CA TYR A 111 20.94 -1.53 3.87
C TYR A 111 21.89 -2.34 4.75
N VAL A 112 22.79 -3.09 4.09
CA VAL A 112 23.88 -3.80 4.75
C VAL A 112 25.21 -3.40 4.13
N ARG A 113 26.14 -3.01 4.96
CA ARG A 113 27.53 -2.77 4.58
C ARG A 113 28.41 -3.87 5.17
N VAL A 114 29.08 -4.60 4.30
CA VAL A 114 30.14 -5.54 4.66
C VAL A 114 31.49 -4.84 4.50
N THR A 115 32.32 -4.88 5.52
CA THR A 115 33.60 -4.17 5.54
C THR A 115 34.69 -5.08 6.11
N LYS A 116 35.87 -5.06 5.54
CA LYS A 116 37.02 -5.76 6.15
C LYS A 116 37.35 -5.16 7.52
N LYS A 117 37.46 -6.01 8.54
CA LYS A 117 37.87 -5.59 9.88
C LYS A 117 39.28 -4.96 9.82
N PHE A 118 39.47 -3.83 10.45
CA PHE A 118 40.70 -3.03 10.46
C PHE A 118 41.11 -2.40 9.11
N ASN A 119 40.31 -2.53 8.04
CA ASN A 119 40.50 -1.82 6.76
C ASN A 119 39.15 -1.45 6.13
N THR A 120 38.58 -0.34 6.55
CA THR A 120 37.24 0.12 6.13
C THR A 120 37.20 0.61 4.68
N ASP A 121 38.34 0.72 3.99
CA ASP A 121 38.37 1.05 2.56
C ASP A 121 37.94 -0.14 1.68
N LEU A 122 38.03 -1.37 2.20
CA LEU A 122 37.52 -2.57 1.54
C LEU A 122 36.10 -2.85 2.00
N PHE A 123 35.13 -2.64 1.11
CA PHE A 123 33.70 -2.79 1.45
C PHE A 123 32.83 -3.17 0.26
N LEU A 124 31.67 -3.70 0.60
CA LEU A 124 30.48 -3.84 -0.24
C LEU A 124 29.29 -3.21 0.48
N LEU A 125 28.45 -2.47 -0.25
CA LEU A 125 27.21 -1.90 0.26
C LEU A 125 26.04 -2.42 -0.57
N PHE A 126 25.09 -3.04 0.10
CA PHE A 126 23.88 -3.58 -0.53
C PHE A 126 22.62 -2.97 0.08
N GLN A 127 21.61 -2.83 -0.74
CA GLN A 127 20.24 -2.62 -0.34
C GLN A 127 19.60 -3.98 -0.05
N ILE A 128 18.79 -4.07 1.01
CA ILE A 128 18.04 -5.26 1.40
C ILE A 128 16.61 -5.11 0.92
N THR A 129 16.11 -6.13 0.21
CA THR A 129 14.74 -6.16 -0.31
C THR A 129 13.87 -7.22 0.35
N ASP A 130 14.45 -8.34 0.77
CA ASP A 130 13.73 -9.37 1.51
C ASP A 130 14.68 -10.19 2.40
N LEU A 131 14.11 -10.93 3.38
CA LEU A 131 14.82 -11.82 4.27
C LEU A 131 14.03 -13.11 4.48
N PHE A 132 14.72 -14.24 4.56
CA PHE A 132 14.11 -15.55 4.80
C PHE A 132 14.82 -16.25 5.96
N ASP A 133 14.06 -16.63 6.97
CA ASP A 133 14.54 -17.41 8.11
C ASP A 133 14.61 -18.90 7.74
N ASN A 134 15.80 -19.48 7.79
CA ASN A 134 16.06 -20.89 7.48
C ASN A 134 16.27 -21.75 8.75
N GLY A 135 15.94 -21.22 9.92
CA GLY A 135 16.05 -21.98 11.18
C GLY A 135 17.46 -22.09 11.73
N GLY A 136 18.17 -20.98 11.80
CA GLY A 136 19.57 -20.92 12.33
C GLY A 136 20.48 -20.04 11.48
N TRP A 137 20.05 -19.74 10.28
CA TRP A 137 20.73 -18.84 9.35
C TRP A 137 19.72 -18.10 8.49
N TRP A 138 20.12 -17.03 7.81
CA TRP A 138 19.27 -16.19 7.00
C TRP A 138 19.73 -16.13 5.55
N THR A 139 18.76 -16.17 4.63
CA THR A 139 18.94 -15.71 3.25
C THR A 139 18.44 -14.28 3.16
N ILE A 140 19.24 -13.39 2.60
CA ILE A 140 18.92 -11.97 2.46
C ILE A 140 19.00 -11.63 0.97
N ASP A 141 17.90 -11.17 0.38
CA ASP A 141 17.88 -10.66 -0.98
C ASP A 141 18.49 -9.27 -1.01
N ILE A 142 19.53 -9.11 -1.82
CA ILE A 142 20.35 -7.91 -1.85
C ILE A 142 20.52 -7.35 -3.28
N THR A 143 20.75 -6.04 -3.35
CA THR A 143 21.12 -5.35 -4.58
C THR A 143 22.30 -4.43 -4.32
N ASN A 144 23.37 -4.58 -5.10
CA ASN A 144 24.59 -3.78 -4.91
C ASN A 144 24.31 -2.28 -5.12
N GLN A 145 24.83 -1.45 -4.24
CA GLN A 145 24.74 0.01 -4.29
C GLN A 145 26.13 0.67 -4.47
N ALA A 146 27.14 0.09 -3.84
CA ALA A 146 28.51 0.58 -3.94
C ALA A 146 29.51 -0.51 -3.53
N PHE A 147 30.70 -0.46 -4.05
CA PHE A 147 31.77 -1.40 -3.74
C PHE A 147 33.15 -0.76 -3.91
N SER A 148 34.13 -1.24 -3.14
CA SER A 148 35.52 -0.82 -3.25
C SER A 148 36.26 -1.55 -4.37
N SER A 149 35.96 -2.84 -4.55
CA SER A 149 36.48 -3.70 -5.62
C SER A 149 35.49 -4.84 -5.91
N VAL A 150 35.68 -5.55 -7.03
CA VAL A 150 34.77 -6.63 -7.50
C VAL A 150 34.62 -7.73 -6.44
N SER A 151 35.71 -8.13 -5.80
CA SER A 151 35.75 -9.18 -4.77
C SER A 151 36.72 -8.76 -3.67
N PRO A 152 36.31 -7.90 -2.73
CA PRO A 152 37.21 -7.33 -1.72
C PRO A 152 37.62 -8.31 -0.61
N PHE A 153 36.91 -9.45 -0.44
CA PHE A 153 37.10 -10.36 0.68
C PHE A 153 37.64 -11.72 0.24
N ILE A 154 38.52 -12.30 1.06
CA ILE A 154 39.05 -13.64 0.88
C ILE A 154 38.47 -14.61 1.93
N ASN A 155 38.62 -15.91 1.70
CA ASN A 155 38.10 -16.93 2.60
C ASN A 155 38.68 -16.85 4.01
N GLY A 156 37.82 -16.91 5.04
CA GLY A 156 38.24 -16.85 6.45
C GLY A 156 38.63 -15.45 6.93
N GLU A 157 38.34 -14.41 6.14
CA GLU A 157 38.67 -13.03 6.52
C GLU A 157 37.70 -12.47 7.55
N ASP A 158 38.21 -11.78 8.57
CA ASP A 158 37.40 -11.05 9.55
C ASP A 158 36.69 -9.87 8.88
N ILE A 159 35.38 -9.83 8.97
CA ILE A 159 34.53 -8.79 8.41
C ILE A 159 33.59 -8.19 9.48
N LEU A 160 33.22 -6.94 9.27
CA LEU A 160 32.17 -6.25 10.01
C LEU A 160 30.95 -6.14 9.09
N VAL A 161 29.81 -6.59 9.59
CA VAL A 161 28.52 -6.54 8.89
C VAL A 161 27.63 -5.53 9.60
N SER A 162 27.46 -4.38 8.99
CA SER A 162 26.69 -3.25 9.56
C SER A 162 25.34 -3.12 8.84
N PHE A 163 24.27 -3.20 9.58
CA PHE A 163 22.90 -3.07 9.06
C PHE A 163 22.29 -1.74 9.46
N VAL A 164 21.51 -1.15 8.56
CA VAL A 164 20.64 0.00 8.81
C VAL A 164 19.26 -0.34 8.33
N THR A 165 18.25 -0.26 9.20
CA THR A 165 16.86 -0.53 8.86
C THR A 165 16.19 0.68 8.21
N SER A 166 15.32 0.45 7.23
CA SER A 166 14.41 1.48 6.70
C SER A 166 13.19 1.63 7.59
N GLY A 167 12.51 2.77 7.49
CA GLY A 167 11.20 2.96 8.11
C GLY A 167 10.10 2.22 7.35
N ASN A 168 8.98 1.97 8.02
CA ASN A 168 7.78 1.41 7.40
C ASN A 168 7.20 2.38 6.36
N LYS A 169 6.60 1.80 5.31
CA LYS A 169 5.81 2.59 4.36
C LYS A 169 4.63 3.25 5.11
N GLY A 170 4.41 4.54 4.86
CA GLY A 170 3.23 5.24 5.40
C GLY A 170 1.92 4.61 4.91
N ASP A 171 0.89 4.67 5.75
CA ASP A 171 -0.43 4.17 5.42
C ASP A 171 -1.03 4.89 4.19
N THR A 172 -1.84 4.16 3.43
CA THR A 172 -2.63 4.79 2.36
C THR A 172 -3.64 5.75 2.99
N GLY A 173 -3.72 6.99 2.49
CA GLY A 173 -4.70 7.96 2.96
C GLY A 173 -6.13 7.41 2.91
N ALA A 174 -6.97 7.86 3.84
CA ALA A 174 -8.37 7.46 3.90
C ALA A 174 -9.09 7.80 2.59
N GLN A 175 -10.01 6.92 2.16
CA GLN A 175 -10.86 7.20 1.00
C GLN A 175 -11.67 8.48 1.25
N GLY A 176 -11.75 9.35 0.24
CA GLY A 176 -12.59 10.55 0.30
C GLY A 176 -14.05 10.22 0.60
N SER A 177 -14.73 11.09 1.32
CA SER A 177 -16.16 10.92 1.63
C SER A 177 -16.99 10.89 0.35
N ILE A 178 -18.10 10.14 0.40
CA ILE A 178 -19.08 10.12 -0.69
C ILE A 178 -19.61 11.54 -0.91
N GLY A 179 -19.67 11.99 -2.18
CA GLY A 179 -20.23 13.30 -2.54
C GLY A 179 -21.66 13.46 -2.01
N ALA A 180 -22.04 14.70 -1.74
CA ALA A 180 -23.40 15.01 -1.29
C ALA A 180 -24.45 14.53 -2.31
N GLN A 181 -25.58 14.04 -1.81
CA GLN A 181 -26.69 13.65 -2.67
C GLN A 181 -27.20 14.86 -3.45
N GLY A 182 -27.47 14.69 -4.75
CA GLY A 182 -28.05 15.75 -5.59
C GLY A 182 -29.38 16.26 -5.00
N LEU A 183 -29.63 17.52 -5.21
CA LEU A 183 -30.89 18.14 -4.79
C LEU A 183 -32.09 17.46 -5.48
N GLN A 184 -33.21 17.36 -4.75
CA GLN A 184 -34.43 16.84 -5.31
C GLN A 184 -34.91 17.74 -6.46
N GLY A 185 -35.34 17.16 -7.58
CA GLY A 185 -35.87 17.90 -8.71
C GLY A 185 -37.05 18.77 -8.30
N ALA A 186 -37.21 19.91 -8.94
CA ALA A 186 -38.35 20.80 -8.70
C ALA A 186 -39.65 20.08 -8.99
N GLN A 187 -40.68 20.36 -8.17
CA GLN A 187 -42.00 19.82 -8.39
C GLN A 187 -42.58 20.32 -9.75
N GLY A 188 -43.16 19.42 -10.55
CA GLY A 188 -43.79 19.80 -11.82
C GLY A 188 -44.83 20.89 -11.62
N LEU A 189 -44.91 21.80 -12.57
CA LEU A 189 -45.91 22.85 -12.57
C LEU A 189 -47.33 22.23 -12.59
N GLN A 190 -48.25 22.85 -11.83
CA GLN A 190 -49.66 22.42 -11.83
C GLN A 190 -50.25 22.64 -13.24
N GLY A 191 -50.94 21.63 -13.78
CA GLY A 191 -51.59 21.74 -15.07
C GLY A 191 -52.58 22.94 -15.15
N ALA A 192 -52.62 23.60 -16.31
CA ALA A 192 -53.51 24.71 -16.56
C ALA A 192 -54.95 24.31 -16.29
N GLN A 193 -55.75 25.22 -15.71
CA GLN A 193 -57.15 25.00 -15.44
C GLN A 193 -57.90 24.92 -16.79
N GLY A 194 -58.72 23.86 -17.02
CA GLY A 194 -59.51 23.72 -18.21
C GLY A 194 -60.45 24.93 -18.42
N LEU A 195 -60.57 25.36 -19.65
CA LEU A 195 -61.51 26.43 -20.03
C LEU A 195 -62.94 26.08 -19.64
N GLN A 196 -63.66 27.06 -19.09
CA GLN A 196 -65.04 26.93 -18.74
C GLN A 196 -65.90 26.75 -20.01
N GLY A 197 -66.75 25.71 -20.08
CA GLY A 197 -67.58 25.49 -21.23
C GLY A 197 -68.50 26.68 -21.52
N ALA A 198 -68.67 26.98 -22.82
CA ALA A 198 -69.57 28.02 -23.26
C ALA A 198 -71.01 27.80 -22.74
N GLN A 199 -71.64 28.87 -22.28
CA GLN A 199 -72.97 28.88 -21.77
C GLN A 199 -73.98 28.65 -22.95
N GLY A 200 -74.84 27.66 -22.83
CA GLY A 200 -75.82 27.36 -23.88
C GLY A 200 -76.75 28.56 -24.14
N LEU A 201 -77.00 28.81 -25.43
CA LEU A 201 -77.97 29.83 -25.86
C LEU A 201 -79.36 29.46 -25.38
N GLN A 202 -80.05 30.37 -24.71
CA GLN A 202 -81.48 30.26 -24.42
C GLN A 202 -82.27 30.60 -25.69
N GLY A 203 -83.11 29.64 -26.17
CA GLY A 203 -84.06 29.90 -27.17
C GLY A 203 -85.44 30.20 -26.59
#